data_bf28d3532458f951c777efd927a88e92
#
_entry.id   bf28d3532458f951c777efd927a88e92
#
_cell.length_a   1.000
_cell.length_b   1.000
_cell.length_c   1.000
_cell.angle_alpha   90.00
_cell.angle_beta   90.00
_cell.angle_gamma   90.00
#
_symmetry.space_group_name_H-M   'P 1'
#
loop_
_entity.id
_entity.type
_entity.pdbx_description
1 polymer ?
#
loop_
_entity_poly.entity_id
_entity_poly.type
_entity_poly.pdbx_seq_one_letter_code
_entity_poly.pdbx_strand_id
1 'polypeptide(L)'
;VDMSADRWNKQLEKMTVETDDEASKRVFYTAHYHTMIAPTLFCDVNGEYRGMNDMIYTDPKKANYTTLSLWDTYRALNPLMTITQPEMVDHVVNSMISIYRQQDKLPIWPLMSGETDQMPGYSSVPVIADAYLKGFTGFDAEEALQAMIATATYEKQKGVPYVVKKGYIPADKVHEATSIAMEYAV
;
A
#
# COMPACT_ATOMS: atom_id res chain seq x y z
N VAL A 1 -26.75 7.44 13.53
CA VAL A 1 -25.73 8.52 13.67
C VAL A 1 -24.86 8.19 14.88
N ASP A 2 -25.40 7.89 16.04
CA ASP A 2 -24.65 7.69 17.28
C ASP A 2 -23.68 6.49 17.19
N MET A 3 -24.12 5.35 16.65
CA MET A 3 -23.24 4.17 16.48
C MET A 3 -22.06 4.44 15.53
N SER A 4 -22.20 5.32 14.53
CA SER A 4 -21.11 5.68 13.64
C SER A 4 -20.11 6.61 14.34
N ALA A 5 -20.61 7.57 15.11
CA ALA A 5 -19.76 8.46 15.92
C ALA A 5 -18.94 7.66 16.96
N ASP A 6 -19.57 6.70 17.64
CA ASP A 6 -18.91 5.83 18.63
C ASP A 6 -17.79 4.99 17.99
N ARG A 7 -18.01 4.48 16.76
CA ARG A 7 -16.98 3.72 16.03
C ARG A 7 -15.80 4.60 15.65
N TRP A 8 -16.04 5.81 15.18
CA TRP A 8 -14.99 6.76 14.86
C TRP A 8 -14.22 7.20 16.09
N ASN A 9 -14.91 7.50 17.18
CA ASN A 9 -14.27 7.85 18.45
C ASN A 9 -13.31 6.75 18.90
N LYS A 10 -13.72 5.48 18.87
CA LYS A 10 -12.83 4.35 19.20
C LYS A 10 -11.58 4.27 18.34
N GLN A 11 -11.65 4.65 17.06
CA GLN A 11 -10.47 4.68 16.21
C GLN A 11 -9.57 5.87 16.53
N LEU A 12 -10.15 7.05 16.76
CA LEU A 12 -9.41 8.27 17.09
C LEU A 12 -8.76 8.21 18.48
N GLU A 13 -9.36 7.49 19.43
CA GLU A 13 -8.82 7.26 20.79
C GLU A 13 -7.57 6.37 20.83
N LYS A 14 -7.21 5.69 19.72
CA LYS A 14 -5.96 4.92 19.63
C LYS A 14 -4.71 5.80 19.79
N MET A 15 -4.82 7.09 19.50
CA MET A 15 -3.81 8.10 19.77
C MET A 15 -4.45 9.27 20.47
N THR A 16 -3.93 9.64 21.63
CA THR A 16 -4.41 10.79 22.39
C THR A 16 -3.33 11.85 22.50
N VAL A 17 -3.73 13.13 22.44
CA VAL A 17 -2.85 14.27 22.64
C VAL A 17 -3.36 15.12 23.79
N GLU A 18 -2.46 15.50 24.67
CA GLU A 18 -2.72 16.46 25.74
C GLU A 18 -2.08 17.79 25.38
N THR A 19 -2.88 18.84 25.32
CA THR A 19 -2.45 20.21 25.02
C THR A 19 -3.52 21.20 25.45
N ASP A 20 -3.10 22.36 25.90
CA ASP A 20 -3.99 23.50 26.21
C ASP A 20 -4.39 24.30 24.96
N ASP A 21 -3.75 24.02 23.81
CA ASP A 21 -4.08 24.65 22.53
C ASP A 21 -5.15 23.85 21.76
N GLU A 22 -6.39 24.29 21.85
CA GLU A 22 -7.52 23.68 21.15
C GLU A 22 -7.38 23.70 19.61
N ALA A 23 -6.63 24.65 19.05
CA ALA A 23 -6.39 24.69 17.61
C ALA A 23 -5.45 23.54 17.18
N SER A 24 -4.34 23.34 17.89
CA SER A 24 -3.42 22.22 17.67
C SER A 24 -4.10 20.87 17.89
N LYS A 25 -4.93 20.75 18.91
CA LYS A 25 -5.71 19.53 19.17
C LYS A 25 -6.64 19.19 18.01
N ARG A 26 -7.33 20.19 17.47
CA ARG A 26 -8.21 20.02 16.31
C ARG A 26 -7.41 19.59 15.07
N VAL A 27 -6.28 20.22 14.81
CA VAL A 27 -5.38 19.86 13.69
C VAL A 27 -4.92 18.41 13.82
N PHE A 28 -4.50 18.00 15.03
CA PHE A 28 -4.05 16.64 15.30
C PHE A 28 -5.13 15.60 14.99
N TYR A 29 -6.32 15.74 15.55
CA TYR A 29 -7.40 14.75 15.32
C TYR A 29 -7.94 14.80 13.89
N THR A 30 -7.93 15.95 13.22
CA THR A 30 -8.26 16.04 11.80
C THR A 30 -7.23 15.28 10.94
N ALA A 31 -5.96 15.48 11.21
CA ALA A 31 -4.88 14.74 10.53
C ALA A 31 -4.98 13.23 10.80
N HIS A 32 -5.21 12.84 12.07
CA HIS A 32 -5.38 11.45 12.43
C HIS A 32 -6.59 10.79 11.73
N TYR A 33 -7.72 11.49 11.65
CA TYR A 33 -8.87 11.06 10.85
C TYR A 33 -8.50 10.84 9.37
N HIS A 34 -7.76 11.76 8.77
CA HIS A 34 -7.33 11.64 7.37
C HIS A 34 -6.44 10.43 7.12
N THR A 35 -5.67 9.96 8.08
CA THR A 35 -4.87 8.73 7.94
C THR A 35 -5.70 7.46 7.80
N MET A 36 -7.01 7.52 8.07
CA MET A 36 -7.93 6.37 8.03
C MET A 36 -8.88 6.39 6.83
N ILE A 37 -8.76 7.38 5.92
CA ILE A 37 -9.63 7.47 4.74
C ILE A 37 -9.21 6.47 3.66
N ALA A 38 -7.91 6.21 3.55
CA ALA A 38 -7.34 5.21 2.67
C ALA A 38 -6.29 4.38 3.44
N PRO A 39 -6.07 3.12 3.07
CA PRO A 39 -6.70 2.36 1.98
C PRO A 39 -8.19 2.04 2.22
N THR A 40 -8.90 1.77 1.13
CA THR A 40 -10.34 1.50 1.17
C THR A 40 -10.62 0.00 1.17
N LEU A 41 -11.51 -0.46 2.04
CA LEU A 41 -11.98 -1.84 2.02
C LEU A 41 -12.70 -2.12 0.69
N PHE A 42 -12.27 -3.17 0.00
CA PHE A 42 -12.75 -3.55 -1.32
C PHE A 42 -13.07 -5.05 -1.39
N CYS A 43 -14.00 -5.46 -0.56
CA CYS A 43 -14.62 -6.78 -0.60
C CYS A 43 -16.00 -6.72 0.03
N ASP A 44 -16.85 -7.64 -0.37
CA ASP A 44 -18.16 -7.84 0.24
C ASP A 44 -18.04 -8.55 1.60
N VAL A 45 -19.15 -8.63 2.33
CA VAL A 45 -19.18 -9.25 3.68
C VAL A 45 -18.83 -10.74 3.69
N ASN A 46 -18.95 -11.41 2.55
CA ASN A 46 -18.55 -12.80 2.34
C ASN A 46 -17.09 -12.95 1.88
N GLY A 47 -16.33 -11.82 1.76
CA GLY A 47 -14.96 -11.79 1.29
C GLY A 47 -14.82 -11.82 -0.24
N GLU A 48 -15.91 -11.62 -0.98
CA GLU A 48 -15.87 -11.59 -2.46
C GLU A 48 -15.39 -10.23 -2.97
N TYR A 49 -14.50 -10.23 -3.95
CA TYR A 49 -14.01 -9.03 -4.60
C TYR A 49 -13.60 -9.28 -6.05
N ARG A 50 -13.60 -8.23 -6.87
CA ARG A 50 -13.10 -8.28 -8.25
C ARG A 50 -11.59 -8.01 -8.27
N GLY A 51 -10.83 -8.92 -8.86
CA GLY A 51 -9.38 -8.79 -9.00
C GLY A 51 -8.95 -7.90 -10.17
N MET A 52 -7.64 -7.64 -10.27
CA MET A 52 -7.01 -6.81 -11.31
C MET A 52 -7.15 -7.41 -12.73
N ASN A 53 -7.45 -8.68 -12.84
CA ASN A 53 -7.70 -9.43 -14.09
C ASN A 53 -9.19 -9.63 -14.40
N ASP A 54 -10.05 -8.84 -13.76
CA ASP A 54 -11.51 -8.89 -13.89
C ASP A 54 -12.20 -10.17 -13.38
N MET A 55 -11.44 -11.09 -12.79
CA MET A 55 -11.99 -12.30 -12.20
C MET A 55 -12.53 -12.02 -10.78
N ILE A 56 -13.52 -12.81 -10.36
CA ILE A 56 -14.04 -12.74 -8.99
C ILE A 56 -13.26 -13.71 -8.10
N TYR A 57 -12.79 -13.19 -6.99
CA TYR A 57 -12.09 -13.93 -5.94
C TYR A 57 -12.87 -13.88 -4.65
N THR A 58 -12.70 -14.89 -3.81
CA THR A 58 -13.34 -14.95 -2.50
C THR A 58 -12.33 -15.38 -1.45
N ASP A 59 -12.10 -14.55 -0.44
CA ASP A 59 -11.34 -14.93 0.75
C ASP A 59 -12.06 -14.42 2.01
N PRO A 60 -12.89 -15.25 2.65
CA PRO A 60 -13.67 -14.82 3.82
C PRO A 60 -12.81 -14.56 5.06
N LYS A 61 -11.53 -14.92 5.04
CA LYS A 61 -10.59 -14.72 6.15
C LYS A 61 -9.76 -13.45 6.03
N LYS A 62 -9.70 -12.85 4.85
CA LYS A 62 -8.85 -11.70 4.57
C LYS A 62 -9.66 -10.56 3.98
N ALA A 63 -9.59 -9.40 4.62
CA ALA A 63 -10.10 -8.18 4.03
C ALA A 63 -9.20 -7.77 2.84
N ASN A 64 -9.80 -7.47 1.69
CA ASN A 64 -9.09 -6.95 0.54
C ASN A 64 -9.19 -5.42 0.50
N TYR A 65 -8.07 -4.77 0.24
CA TYR A 65 -7.96 -3.31 0.21
C TYR A 65 -7.54 -2.79 -1.16
N THR A 66 -8.06 -1.62 -1.50
CA THR A 66 -7.73 -0.85 -2.71
C THR A 66 -7.41 0.61 -2.36
N THR A 67 -7.20 1.45 -3.37
CA THR A 67 -6.84 2.87 -3.20
C THR A 67 -5.52 2.98 -2.44
N LEU A 68 -4.53 2.26 -2.94
CA LEU A 68 -3.18 2.25 -2.36
C LEU A 68 -2.32 3.28 -3.10
N SER A 69 -2.26 4.49 -2.58
CA SER A 69 -1.37 5.54 -3.07
C SER A 69 0.04 5.33 -2.50
N LEU A 70 0.70 4.25 -2.94
CA LEU A 70 1.91 3.73 -2.29
C LEU A 70 3.08 4.71 -2.32
N TRP A 71 3.29 5.45 -3.40
CA TRP A 71 4.36 6.43 -3.51
C TRP A 71 4.23 7.61 -2.52
N ASP A 72 3.00 7.90 -2.05
CA ASP A 72 2.74 8.88 -1.00
C ASP A 72 2.87 8.27 0.39
N THR A 73 2.37 7.04 0.57
CA THR A 73 2.07 6.46 1.89
C THR A 73 3.19 5.61 2.46
N TYR A 74 4.10 5.10 1.62
CA TYR A 74 5.14 4.14 2.04
C TYR A 74 6.04 4.69 3.15
N ARG A 75 6.32 5.98 3.13
CA ARG A 75 7.29 6.64 4.04
C ARG A 75 6.69 7.09 5.37
N ALA A 76 5.38 7.22 5.48
CA ALA A 76 4.74 7.76 6.67
C ALA A 76 3.48 6.99 7.08
N LEU A 77 2.44 6.93 6.24
CA LEU A 77 1.17 6.31 6.61
C LEU A 77 1.31 4.80 6.86
N ASN A 78 1.97 4.06 5.98
CA ASN A 78 2.16 2.62 6.20
C ASN A 78 2.98 2.31 7.46
N PRO A 79 4.13 2.98 7.74
CA PRO A 79 4.80 2.87 9.02
C PRO A 79 3.93 3.26 10.23
N LEU A 80 3.11 4.30 10.12
CA LEU A 80 2.19 4.71 11.18
C LEU A 80 1.13 3.63 11.46
N MET A 81 0.58 3.00 10.42
CA MET A 81 -0.40 1.92 10.55
C MET A 81 0.14 0.75 11.38
N THR A 82 1.43 0.46 11.32
CA THR A 82 2.03 -0.60 12.16
C THR A 82 1.91 -0.33 13.66
N ILE A 83 1.65 0.92 14.05
CA ILE A 83 1.47 1.37 15.43
C ILE A 83 -0.01 1.57 15.76
N THR A 84 -0.75 2.26 14.90
CA THR A 84 -2.12 2.71 15.17
C THR A 84 -3.19 1.70 14.74
N GLN A 85 -2.90 0.88 13.74
CA GLN A 85 -3.84 -0.07 13.13
C GLN A 85 -3.13 -1.40 12.78
N PRO A 86 -2.41 -2.04 13.71
CA PRO A 86 -1.62 -3.25 13.44
C PRO A 86 -2.48 -4.38 12.86
N GLU A 87 -3.75 -4.44 13.22
CA GLU A 87 -4.72 -5.42 12.71
C GLU A 87 -4.96 -5.33 11.19
N MET A 88 -4.67 -4.18 10.57
CA MET A 88 -4.85 -3.97 9.13
C MET A 88 -3.61 -4.35 8.31
N VAL A 89 -2.43 -4.32 8.90
CA VAL A 89 -1.15 -4.43 8.17
C VAL A 89 -1.08 -5.72 7.35
N ASP A 90 -1.35 -6.87 7.98
CA ASP A 90 -1.33 -8.16 7.28
C ASP A 90 -2.36 -8.23 6.14
N HIS A 91 -3.52 -7.62 6.31
CA HIS A 91 -4.56 -7.57 5.27
C HIS A 91 -4.11 -6.71 4.07
N VAL A 92 -3.48 -5.56 4.32
CA VAL A 92 -2.95 -4.67 3.28
C VAL A 92 -1.83 -5.38 2.51
N VAL A 93 -0.89 -6.02 3.20
CA VAL A 93 0.18 -6.80 2.56
C VAL A 93 -0.39 -7.96 1.74
N ASN A 94 -1.35 -8.72 2.28
CA ASN A 94 -2.00 -9.79 1.53
C ASN A 94 -2.77 -9.27 0.31
N SER A 95 -3.35 -8.07 0.36
CA SER A 95 -3.97 -7.44 -0.81
C SER A 95 -2.94 -7.17 -1.90
N MET A 96 -1.76 -6.64 -1.54
CA MET A 96 -0.67 -6.43 -2.50
C MET A 96 -0.15 -7.75 -3.10
N ILE A 97 -0.01 -8.80 -2.31
CA ILE A 97 0.38 -10.14 -2.79
C ILE A 97 -0.72 -10.73 -3.70
N SER A 98 -1.99 -10.52 -3.39
CA SER A 98 -3.10 -10.95 -4.25
C SER A 98 -3.06 -10.25 -5.61
N ILE A 99 -2.75 -8.95 -5.63
CA ILE A 99 -2.55 -8.18 -6.87
C ILE A 99 -1.37 -8.75 -7.67
N TYR A 100 -0.25 -9.08 -7.01
CA TYR A 100 0.88 -9.74 -7.67
C TYR A 100 0.48 -11.04 -8.38
N ARG A 101 -0.30 -11.90 -7.72
CA ARG A 101 -0.80 -13.16 -8.33
C ARG A 101 -1.69 -12.93 -9.56
N GLN A 102 -2.31 -11.76 -9.66
CA GLN A 102 -3.26 -11.42 -10.71
C GLN A 102 -2.63 -10.72 -11.91
N GLN A 103 -1.46 -10.07 -11.74
CA GLN A 103 -0.83 -9.26 -12.79
C GLN A 103 0.70 -9.42 -12.89
N ASP A 104 1.29 -10.39 -12.20
CA ASP A 104 2.73 -10.72 -12.17
C ASP A 104 3.65 -9.61 -11.62
N LYS A 105 3.08 -8.59 -10.98
CA LYS A 105 3.80 -7.52 -10.29
C LYS A 105 3.01 -6.99 -9.10
N LEU A 106 3.71 -6.47 -8.11
CA LEU A 106 3.09 -5.73 -7.00
C LEU A 106 2.43 -4.45 -7.51
N PRO A 107 1.44 -3.92 -6.76
CA PRO A 107 0.76 -2.69 -7.17
C PRO A 107 1.67 -1.46 -7.14
N ILE A 108 1.36 -0.51 -8.01
CA ILE A 108 1.91 0.85 -8.02
C ILE A 108 0.86 1.81 -7.45
N TRP A 109 -0.29 1.90 -8.10
CA TRP A 109 -1.41 2.75 -7.69
C TRP A 109 -2.75 2.10 -8.05
N PRO A 110 -3.16 1.03 -7.34
CA PRO A 110 -4.41 0.34 -7.62
C PRO A 110 -5.61 1.17 -7.20
N LEU A 111 -6.59 1.27 -8.08
CA LEU A 111 -7.88 1.90 -7.85
C LEU A 111 -9.01 0.93 -8.18
N MET A 112 -9.79 0.55 -7.19
CA MET A 112 -10.80 -0.49 -7.31
C MET A 112 -10.18 -1.80 -7.82
N SER A 113 -10.67 -2.37 -8.92
CA SER A 113 -10.15 -3.59 -9.56
C SER A 113 -9.19 -3.28 -10.72
N GLY A 114 -8.55 -2.12 -10.74
CA GLY A 114 -7.64 -1.72 -11.82
C GLY A 114 -6.32 -1.17 -11.31
N GLU A 115 -5.22 -1.65 -11.88
CA GLU A 115 -3.91 -1.00 -11.71
C GLU A 115 -3.82 0.18 -12.67
N THR A 116 -3.55 1.37 -12.14
CA THR A 116 -3.49 2.57 -12.96
C THR A 116 -2.12 2.78 -13.61
N ASP A 117 -1.07 2.13 -13.09
CA ASP A 117 0.33 2.34 -13.48
C ASP A 117 0.73 3.84 -13.51
N GLN A 118 0.03 4.64 -12.72
CA GLN A 118 0.32 6.06 -12.55
C GLN A 118 1.26 6.28 -11.38
N MET A 119 1.95 7.40 -11.42
CA MET A 119 2.95 7.78 -10.43
C MET A 119 4.17 6.86 -10.42
N PRO A 120 5.25 7.33 -9.82
CA PRO A 120 6.48 6.58 -9.66
C PRO A 120 6.31 5.36 -8.75
N GLY A 121 7.07 4.33 -9.00
CA GLY A 121 7.25 3.40 -8.00
C GLY A 121 7.38 1.96 -8.29
N TYR A 122 7.87 1.31 -7.29
CA TYR A 122 7.43 0.07 -6.72
C TYR A 122 7.47 0.19 -5.18
N SER A 123 6.87 1.28 -4.68
CA SER A 123 6.82 1.60 -3.24
C SER A 123 6.08 0.56 -2.39
N SER A 124 5.42 -0.42 -3.00
CA SER A 124 4.95 -1.64 -2.34
C SER A 124 6.08 -2.45 -1.70
N VAL A 125 7.29 -2.43 -2.30
CA VAL A 125 8.46 -3.18 -1.78
C VAL A 125 8.86 -2.72 -0.37
N PRO A 126 9.15 -1.44 -0.12
CA PRO A 126 9.48 -0.98 1.24
C PRO A 126 8.32 -1.16 2.23
N VAL A 127 7.05 -1.08 1.80
CA VAL A 127 5.91 -1.32 2.69
C VAL A 127 5.89 -2.77 3.19
N ILE A 128 6.07 -3.73 2.30
CA ILE A 128 6.11 -5.16 2.67
C ILE A 128 7.35 -5.47 3.53
N ALA A 129 8.50 -4.93 3.14
CA ALA A 129 9.75 -5.12 3.89
C ALA A 129 9.66 -4.54 5.31
N ASP A 130 9.12 -3.32 5.47
CA ASP A 130 8.90 -2.69 6.77
C ASP A 130 7.97 -3.52 7.67
N ALA A 131 6.85 -4.01 7.12
CA ALA A 131 5.94 -4.89 7.84
C ALA A 131 6.65 -6.18 8.32
N TYR A 132 7.39 -6.84 7.44
CA TYR A 132 8.14 -8.05 7.79
C TYR A 132 9.19 -7.80 8.88
N LEU A 133 9.98 -6.74 8.74
CA LEU A 133 11.03 -6.39 9.70
C LEU A 133 10.47 -5.98 11.07
N LYS A 134 9.25 -5.48 11.13
CA LYS A 134 8.51 -5.17 12.36
C LYS A 134 7.81 -6.39 12.99
N GLY A 135 7.94 -7.56 12.38
CA GLY A 135 7.45 -8.82 12.94
C GLY A 135 6.01 -9.18 12.58
N PHE A 136 5.43 -8.56 11.57
CA PHE A 136 4.14 -8.99 11.02
C PHE A 136 4.32 -10.30 10.25
N THR A 137 3.50 -11.31 10.54
CA THR A 137 3.64 -12.68 10.04
C THR A 137 2.36 -13.26 9.46
N GLY A 138 1.32 -12.45 9.29
CA GLY A 138 0.02 -12.89 8.75
C GLY A 138 -0.01 -13.01 7.23
N PHE A 139 1.16 -13.03 6.57
CA PHE A 139 1.34 -13.24 5.13
C PHE A 139 2.49 -14.21 4.86
N ASP A 140 2.52 -14.78 3.65
CA ASP A 140 3.62 -15.65 3.21
C ASP A 140 4.85 -14.81 2.86
N ALA A 141 5.88 -14.87 3.70
CA ALA A 141 7.09 -14.06 3.55
C ALA A 141 7.93 -14.48 2.33
N GLU A 142 7.95 -15.77 1.99
CA GLU A 142 8.67 -16.26 0.81
C GLU A 142 8.00 -15.78 -0.48
N GLU A 143 6.67 -15.89 -0.56
CA GLU A 143 5.92 -15.37 -1.69
C GLU A 143 6.04 -13.85 -1.79
N ALA A 144 6.01 -13.14 -0.66
CA ALA A 144 6.23 -11.70 -0.61
C ALA A 144 7.60 -11.31 -1.19
N LEU A 145 8.67 -12.04 -0.83
CA LEU A 145 10.01 -11.83 -1.36
C LEU A 145 10.04 -12.08 -2.89
N GLN A 146 9.43 -13.15 -3.36
CA GLN A 146 9.34 -13.45 -4.79
C GLN A 146 8.57 -12.36 -5.54
N ALA A 147 7.47 -11.85 -4.98
CA ALA A 147 6.71 -10.74 -5.54
C ALA A 147 7.53 -9.44 -5.63
N MET A 148 8.33 -9.15 -4.60
CA MET A 148 9.24 -7.99 -4.59
C MET A 148 10.31 -8.11 -5.68
N ILE A 149 10.96 -9.27 -5.82
CA ILE A 149 11.97 -9.53 -6.85
C ILE A 149 11.35 -9.44 -8.24
N ALA A 150 10.21 -10.09 -8.46
CA ALA A 150 9.50 -10.04 -9.74
C ALA A 150 9.15 -8.61 -10.15
N THR A 151 8.69 -7.79 -9.19
CA THR A 151 8.35 -6.39 -9.42
C THR A 151 9.61 -5.57 -9.77
N ALA A 152 10.70 -5.74 -9.02
CA ALA A 152 11.96 -5.03 -9.25
C ALA A 152 12.63 -5.39 -10.59
N THR A 153 12.29 -6.54 -11.16
CA THR A 153 12.83 -7.03 -12.43
C THR A 153 11.81 -7.10 -13.56
N TYR A 154 10.62 -6.52 -13.37
CA TYR A 154 9.51 -6.61 -14.32
C TYR A 154 9.83 -5.91 -15.64
N GLU A 155 10.11 -6.67 -16.69
CA GLU A 155 10.63 -6.17 -17.98
C GLU A 155 9.69 -5.18 -18.70
N LYS A 156 8.37 -5.24 -18.44
CA LYS A 156 7.40 -4.34 -19.06
C LYS A 156 7.31 -2.98 -18.34
N GLN A 157 7.91 -2.84 -17.16
CA GLN A 157 7.93 -1.57 -16.42
C GLN A 157 8.94 -0.62 -17.04
N LYS A 158 8.54 0.66 -17.20
CA LYS A 158 9.41 1.70 -17.76
C LYS A 158 10.74 1.77 -17.00
N GLY A 159 11.84 1.72 -17.73
CA GLY A 159 13.19 1.85 -17.16
C GLY A 159 13.80 0.56 -16.59
N VAL A 160 13.02 -0.39 -16.07
CA VAL A 160 13.51 -1.65 -15.46
C VAL A 160 14.49 -2.41 -16.37
N PRO A 161 14.21 -2.66 -17.67
CA PRO A 161 15.15 -3.38 -18.53
C PRO A 161 16.51 -2.70 -18.64
N TYR A 162 16.57 -1.37 -18.51
CA TYR A 162 17.84 -0.63 -18.53
C TYR A 162 18.58 -0.77 -17.21
N VAL A 163 17.89 -0.68 -16.07
CA VAL A 163 18.50 -0.90 -14.74
C VAL A 163 19.11 -2.29 -14.67
N VAL A 164 18.38 -3.32 -15.06
CA VAL A 164 18.84 -4.72 -15.04
C VAL A 164 20.05 -4.93 -15.96
N LYS A 165 20.02 -4.35 -17.17
CA LYS A 165 21.08 -4.59 -18.17
C LYS A 165 22.29 -3.67 -18.03
N LYS A 166 22.10 -2.44 -17.56
CA LYS A 166 23.13 -1.38 -17.59
C LYS A 166 23.47 -0.79 -16.22
N GLY A 167 22.65 -1.06 -15.20
CA GLY A 167 22.79 -0.43 -13.89
C GLY A 167 22.32 1.04 -13.83
N TYR A 168 21.76 1.58 -14.92
CA TYR A 168 21.23 2.96 -14.97
C TYR A 168 20.14 3.07 -16.03
N ILE A 169 19.33 4.15 -15.96
CA ILE A 169 18.28 4.48 -16.93
C ILE A 169 18.76 5.60 -17.84
N PRO A 170 18.93 5.36 -19.16
CA PRO A 170 19.36 6.40 -20.11
C PRO A 170 18.25 7.44 -20.30
N ALA A 171 18.57 8.72 -20.07
CA ALA A 171 17.60 9.83 -20.19
C ALA A 171 17.10 10.04 -21.64
N ASP A 172 17.88 9.63 -22.65
CA ASP A 172 17.53 9.71 -24.06
C ASP A 172 16.63 8.55 -24.55
N LYS A 173 16.43 7.51 -23.72
CA LYS A 173 15.68 6.28 -24.07
C LYS A 173 14.38 6.12 -23.30
N VAL A 174 14.28 6.75 -22.14
CA VAL A 174 13.12 6.59 -21.25
C VAL A 174 12.59 7.97 -20.89
N HIS A 175 11.34 8.23 -21.25
CA HIS A 175 10.63 9.43 -20.77
C HIS A 175 10.53 9.39 -19.25
N GLU A 176 10.76 10.51 -18.60
CA GLU A 176 10.76 10.62 -17.13
C GLU A 176 11.82 9.78 -16.41
N ALA A 177 12.95 9.51 -17.08
CA ALA A 177 14.03 8.68 -16.54
C ALA A 177 14.51 9.08 -15.16
N THR A 178 14.51 10.37 -14.83
CA THR A 178 14.92 10.88 -13.51
C THR A 178 13.93 10.44 -12.42
N SER A 179 12.63 10.59 -12.65
CA SER A 179 11.60 10.18 -11.69
C SER A 179 11.65 8.68 -11.45
N ILE A 180 11.76 7.89 -12.52
CA ILE A 180 11.88 6.44 -12.45
C ILE A 180 13.15 6.00 -11.72
N ALA A 181 14.29 6.66 -11.97
CA ALA A 181 15.55 6.36 -11.29
C ALA A 181 15.49 6.63 -9.79
N MET A 182 14.77 7.68 -9.37
CA MET A 182 14.59 7.99 -7.95
C MET A 182 13.81 6.91 -7.21
N GLU A 183 12.91 6.22 -7.88
CA GLU A 183 12.13 5.12 -7.30
C GLU A 183 12.96 3.90 -6.98
N TYR A 184 13.94 3.58 -7.83
CA TYR A 184 14.86 2.47 -7.59
C TYR A 184 15.92 2.77 -6.54
N ALA A 185 15.98 4.02 -6.05
CA ALA A 185 16.90 4.43 -4.99
C ALA A 185 16.27 4.32 -3.58
N VAL A 186 15.01 3.95 -3.50
CA VAL A 186 14.26 3.72 -2.26
C VAL A 186 14.31 2.24 -1.93
#